data_9a41e9e8a68fcb8b9a00c22c458b1b6e
#
_entry.id   9a41e9e8a68fcb8b9a00c22c458b1b6e
#
_cell.length_a   1.000
_cell.length_b   1.000
_cell.length_c   1.000
_cell.angle_alpha   90.00
_cell.angle_beta   90.00
_cell.angle_gamma   90.00
#
_symmetry.space_group_name_H-M   'P 1'
#
loop_
_entity.id
_entity.type
_entity.pdbx_description
1 polymer ?
#
loop_
_entity_poly.entity_id
_entity_poly.type
_entity_poly.pdbx_seq_one_letter_code
_entity_poly.pdbx_strand_id
1 'polypeptide(L)'
;MRIPEAELARIQAYFTPPPFADLPATSPAYDAARRLNAEFARFIRSNLREHKQAGYGAIIISLKPVDGVPGDITADQMEVVADLAERFSFDEVRASYEQNLVLPHVRLEDVHAVWSRLRKTGLATANADLATDIIACPGLDYCSLANARSIPVAQALSRQLADADLQEKLGPVRINISGCINACGHHHVGHIGVLGVDRKGEEYYQITVGGSPDEQAALGEIVGRSLPAEEVAPAIARALDRYLEIRAEGELFIDTVRRLGADPFRTAIYEPIDAAA
;
A
#
# COMPACT_ATOMS: atom_id res chain seq x y z
N MET A 1 3.49 -35.22 0.34
CA MET A 1 4.46 -35.41 -0.76
C MET A 1 5.80 -34.90 -0.28
N ARG A 2 6.91 -35.66 -0.42
CA ARG A 2 8.26 -35.22 0.01
C ARG A 2 9.11 -35.06 -1.23
N ILE A 3 9.77 -33.91 -1.39
CA ILE A 3 10.67 -33.64 -2.52
C ILE A 3 11.95 -34.46 -2.30
N PRO A 4 12.44 -35.24 -3.30
CA PRO A 4 13.72 -35.95 -3.20
C PRO A 4 14.89 -34.97 -3.00
N GLU A 5 15.92 -35.39 -2.26
CA GLU A 5 17.10 -34.54 -1.98
C GLU A 5 17.79 -33.98 -3.22
N ALA A 6 17.94 -34.81 -4.26
CA ALA A 6 18.55 -34.37 -5.50
C ALA A 6 17.73 -33.27 -6.21
N GLU A 7 16.41 -33.35 -6.15
CA GLU A 7 15.52 -32.34 -6.71
C GLU A 7 15.53 -31.05 -5.86
N LEU A 8 15.58 -31.19 -4.53
CA LEU A 8 15.73 -30.06 -3.62
C LEU A 8 17.05 -29.31 -3.89
N ALA A 9 18.15 -30.02 -4.04
CA ALA A 9 19.45 -29.42 -4.35
C ALA A 9 19.43 -28.72 -5.72
N ARG A 10 18.77 -29.32 -6.74
CA ARG A 10 18.59 -28.71 -8.06
C ARG A 10 17.79 -27.41 -7.97
N ILE A 11 16.71 -27.38 -7.20
CA ILE A 11 15.88 -26.18 -7.00
C ILE A 11 16.70 -25.09 -6.27
N GLN A 12 17.40 -25.47 -5.20
CA GLN A 12 18.21 -24.52 -4.41
C GLN A 12 19.33 -23.85 -5.24
N ALA A 13 19.88 -24.57 -6.24
CA ALA A 13 20.91 -24.01 -7.12
C ALA A 13 20.44 -22.82 -7.98
N TYR A 14 19.13 -22.63 -8.17
CA TYR A 14 18.56 -21.45 -8.84
C TYR A 14 18.47 -20.20 -7.93
N PHE A 15 18.58 -20.37 -6.62
CA PHE A 15 18.44 -19.30 -5.64
C PHE A 15 19.79 -18.92 -5.03
N THR A 16 20.79 -18.67 -5.87
CA THR A 16 22.09 -18.19 -5.43
C THR A 16 21.94 -16.75 -4.90
N PRO A 17 22.30 -16.48 -3.64
CA PRO A 17 22.28 -15.12 -3.12
C PRO A 17 23.20 -14.20 -3.93
N PRO A 18 22.86 -12.90 -4.08
CA PRO A 18 23.77 -11.91 -4.63
C PRO A 18 25.12 -11.89 -3.86
N PRO A 19 26.21 -11.40 -4.47
CA PRO A 19 27.51 -11.33 -3.83
C PRO A 19 27.57 -10.16 -2.85
N PHE A 20 26.84 -10.28 -1.73
CA PHE A 20 26.81 -9.25 -0.68
C PHE A 20 28.18 -8.96 -0.12
N ALA A 21 28.50 -7.66 0.05
CA ALA A 21 29.66 -7.26 0.81
C ALA A 21 29.40 -7.40 2.32
N ASP A 22 30.44 -7.64 3.08
CA ASP A 22 30.38 -7.56 4.55
C ASP A 22 30.43 -6.08 4.97
N LEU A 23 29.27 -5.55 5.36
CA LEU A 23 29.07 -4.14 5.66
C LEU A 23 28.63 -3.98 7.13
N PRO A 24 28.96 -2.83 7.75
CA PRO A 24 28.40 -2.46 9.04
C PRO A 24 26.87 -2.37 8.98
N ALA A 25 26.19 -2.72 10.06
CA ALA A 25 24.73 -2.60 10.17
C ALA A 25 24.23 -1.14 10.15
N THR A 26 25.13 -0.17 10.26
CA THR A 26 24.85 1.27 10.28
C THR A 26 25.68 2.00 9.26
N SER A 27 25.20 3.13 8.74
CA SER A 27 25.94 4.00 7.83
C SER A 27 25.88 5.45 8.32
N PRO A 28 27.03 6.07 8.67
CA PRO A 28 27.05 7.47 9.07
C PRO A 28 26.47 8.43 8.04
N ALA A 29 26.64 8.14 6.73
CA ALA A 29 26.09 8.94 5.64
C ALA A 29 24.56 8.87 5.61
N TYR A 30 24.00 7.67 5.77
CA TYR A 30 22.56 7.44 5.87
C TYR A 30 21.98 8.17 7.09
N ASP A 31 22.59 8.02 8.26
CA ASP A 31 22.12 8.66 9.49
C ASP A 31 22.20 10.19 9.42
N ALA A 32 23.22 10.74 8.79
CA ALA A 32 23.33 12.17 8.55
C ALA A 32 22.24 12.67 7.60
N ALA A 33 22.04 12.01 6.47
CA ALA A 33 20.97 12.35 5.52
C ALA A 33 19.58 12.32 6.17
N ARG A 34 19.30 11.28 6.97
CA ARG A 34 18.03 11.13 7.71
C ARG A 34 17.80 12.30 8.68
N ARG A 35 18.84 12.77 9.39
CA ARG A 35 18.72 13.89 10.34
C ARG A 35 18.54 15.24 9.64
N LEU A 36 19.14 15.42 8.48
CA LEU A 36 19.20 16.72 7.79
C LEU A 36 18.04 16.94 6.81
N ASN A 37 17.31 15.89 6.43
CA ASN A 37 16.26 15.96 5.41
C ASN A 37 14.98 15.27 5.90
N ALA A 38 13.99 16.08 6.29
CA ALA A 38 12.72 15.58 6.82
C ALA A 38 11.89 14.79 5.79
N GLU A 39 11.95 15.17 4.49
CA GLU A 39 11.25 14.45 3.42
C GLU A 39 11.88 13.07 3.20
N PHE A 40 13.20 12.98 3.19
CA PHE A 40 13.91 11.69 3.16
C PHE A 40 13.60 10.86 4.40
N ALA A 41 13.59 11.45 5.59
CA ALA A 41 13.25 10.75 6.83
C ALA A 41 11.82 10.19 6.80
N ARG A 42 10.86 10.89 6.20
CA ARG A 42 9.49 10.40 6.00
C ARG A 42 9.47 9.22 5.01
N PHE A 43 10.15 9.36 3.88
CA PHE A 43 10.24 8.30 2.87
C PHE A 43 10.79 7.00 3.46
N ILE A 44 11.88 7.02 4.19
CA ILE A 44 12.47 5.80 4.74
C ILE A 44 11.63 5.15 5.85
N ARG A 45 10.80 5.91 6.58
CA ARG A 45 9.87 5.33 7.57
C ARG A 45 8.83 4.42 6.93
N SER A 46 8.29 4.79 5.77
CA SER A 46 7.26 4.04 5.07
C SER A 46 7.81 3.10 4.00
N ASN A 47 8.89 3.49 3.29
CA ASN A 47 9.31 2.81 2.07
C ASN A 47 10.61 2.01 2.18
N LEU A 48 11.34 2.07 3.31
CA LEU A 48 12.52 1.26 3.54
C LEU A 48 12.19 0.08 4.47
N ARG A 49 12.55 -1.12 4.06
CA ARG A 49 12.39 -2.35 4.86
C ARG A 49 13.75 -2.88 5.28
N GLU A 50 13.79 -3.48 6.46
CA GLU A 50 14.98 -4.18 6.95
C GLU A 50 15.38 -5.31 5.99
N HIS A 51 16.67 -5.47 5.82
CA HIS A 51 17.26 -6.54 5.04
C HIS A 51 17.94 -7.56 5.96
N LYS A 52 17.89 -8.85 5.59
CA LYS A 52 18.56 -9.92 6.36
C LYS A 52 20.07 -9.77 6.40
N GLN A 53 20.67 -9.20 5.34
CA GLN A 53 22.09 -8.88 5.28
C GLN A 53 22.36 -7.51 5.91
N ALA A 54 23.26 -7.43 6.86
CA ALA A 54 23.66 -6.18 7.50
C ALA A 54 24.18 -5.14 6.47
N GLY A 55 23.86 -3.87 6.68
CA GLY A 55 24.29 -2.77 5.81
C GLY A 55 23.46 -2.61 4.53
N TYR A 56 22.40 -3.40 4.34
CA TYR A 56 21.48 -3.32 3.22
C TYR A 56 20.07 -2.99 3.69
N GLY A 57 19.23 -2.52 2.76
CA GLY A 57 17.80 -2.31 2.93
C GLY A 57 17.06 -2.61 1.62
N ALA A 58 15.77 -2.92 1.71
CA ALA A 58 14.90 -3.03 0.54
C ALA A 58 14.06 -1.76 0.41
N ILE A 59 14.10 -1.11 -0.75
CA ILE A 59 13.32 0.11 -1.03
C ILE A 59 12.05 -0.25 -1.78
N ILE A 60 10.91 0.12 -1.22
CA ILE A 60 9.61 0.06 -1.90
C ILE A 60 9.45 1.35 -2.71
N ILE A 61 9.26 1.22 -4.00
CA ILE A 61 8.93 2.30 -4.92
C ILE A 61 7.41 2.28 -5.08
N SER A 62 6.72 3.20 -4.42
CA SER A 62 5.28 3.29 -4.54
C SER A 62 4.89 3.81 -5.92
N LEU A 63 4.00 3.08 -6.60
CA LEU A 63 3.37 3.46 -7.87
C LEU A 63 1.98 4.06 -7.64
N LYS A 64 1.79 4.76 -6.52
CA LYS A 64 0.52 5.35 -6.10
C LYS A 64 0.73 6.80 -5.67
N PRO A 65 1.09 7.68 -6.62
CA PRO A 65 1.10 9.12 -6.34
C PRO A 65 -0.34 9.59 -6.07
N VAL A 66 -0.47 10.67 -5.31
CA VAL A 66 -1.77 11.31 -5.07
C VAL A 66 -2.42 11.65 -6.41
N ASP A 67 -3.70 11.29 -6.57
CA ASP A 67 -4.48 11.47 -7.82
C ASP A 67 -3.96 10.66 -9.03
N GLY A 68 -2.95 9.83 -8.85
CA GLY A 68 -2.44 8.94 -9.90
C GLY A 68 -3.29 7.70 -10.08
N VAL A 69 -3.04 6.99 -11.19
CA VAL A 69 -3.61 5.65 -11.41
C VAL A 69 -2.81 4.66 -10.58
N PRO A 70 -3.43 3.91 -9.65
CA PRO A 70 -2.71 2.96 -8.82
C PRO A 70 -1.99 1.88 -9.63
N GLY A 71 -0.70 1.72 -9.39
CA GLY A 71 0.13 0.71 -10.05
C GLY A 71 0.66 1.10 -11.42
N ASP A 72 0.36 2.31 -11.91
CA ASP A 72 0.86 2.79 -13.20
C ASP A 72 2.27 3.38 -13.11
N ILE A 73 3.05 3.15 -14.18
CA ILE A 73 4.40 3.67 -14.34
C ILE A 73 4.68 3.99 -15.80
N THR A 74 5.29 5.14 -16.09
CA THR A 74 5.65 5.52 -17.46
C THR A 74 6.92 4.81 -17.93
N ALA A 75 7.13 4.76 -19.26
CA ALA A 75 8.34 4.18 -19.85
C ALA A 75 9.62 4.86 -19.32
N ASP A 76 9.64 6.20 -19.24
CA ASP A 76 10.79 6.95 -18.71
C ASP A 76 11.07 6.62 -17.23
N GLN A 77 10.02 6.40 -16.45
CA GLN A 77 10.15 5.98 -15.05
C GLN A 77 10.66 4.53 -14.95
N MET A 78 10.22 3.63 -15.85
CA MET A 78 10.74 2.25 -15.91
C MET A 78 12.25 2.24 -16.19
N GLU A 79 12.73 3.04 -17.14
CA GLU A 79 14.16 3.18 -17.45
C GLU A 79 14.96 3.67 -16.22
N VAL A 80 14.41 4.64 -15.48
CA VAL A 80 15.06 5.10 -14.24
C VAL A 80 15.13 4.01 -13.18
N VAL A 81 14.07 3.19 -13.04
CA VAL A 81 14.08 2.06 -12.09
C VAL A 81 15.07 0.99 -12.52
N ALA A 82 15.18 0.69 -13.82
CA ALA A 82 16.17 -0.22 -14.36
C ALA A 82 17.61 0.25 -14.07
N ASP A 83 17.93 1.52 -14.38
CA ASP A 83 19.22 2.15 -14.03
C ASP A 83 19.55 2.04 -12.53
N LEU A 84 18.54 2.22 -11.67
CA LEU A 84 18.72 2.10 -10.22
C LEU A 84 18.96 0.66 -9.78
N ALA A 85 18.25 -0.30 -10.38
CA ALA A 85 18.43 -1.72 -10.11
C ALA A 85 19.85 -2.18 -10.50
N GLU A 86 20.32 -1.82 -11.68
CA GLU A 86 21.65 -2.14 -12.17
C GLU A 86 22.75 -1.59 -11.25
N ARG A 87 22.62 -0.34 -10.82
CA ARG A 87 23.67 0.34 -10.01
C ARG A 87 23.66 -0.02 -8.55
N PHE A 88 22.50 -0.28 -7.96
CA PHE A 88 22.33 -0.28 -6.50
C PHE A 88 21.67 -1.54 -5.95
N SER A 89 21.12 -2.44 -6.80
CA SER A 89 20.33 -3.59 -6.35
C SER A 89 20.68 -4.90 -7.06
N PHE A 90 21.93 -5.09 -7.49
CA PHE A 90 22.43 -6.30 -8.19
C PHE A 90 21.59 -6.69 -9.42
N ASP A 91 21.20 -5.71 -10.24
CA ASP A 91 20.38 -5.90 -11.44
C ASP A 91 18.96 -6.44 -11.11
N GLU A 92 18.51 -6.32 -9.86
CA GLU A 92 17.24 -6.89 -9.42
C GLU A 92 16.20 -5.83 -9.06
N VAL A 93 15.01 -5.97 -9.66
CA VAL A 93 13.78 -5.28 -9.27
C VAL A 93 12.65 -6.30 -9.16
N ARG A 94 11.78 -6.15 -8.17
CA ARG A 94 10.62 -7.03 -7.96
C ARG A 94 9.32 -6.25 -8.05
N ALA A 95 8.30 -6.84 -8.66
CA ALA A 95 6.92 -6.38 -8.52
C ALA A 95 6.30 -7.00 -7.26
N SER A 96 5.65 -6.20 -6.45
CA SER A 96 4.92 -6.68 -5.28
C SER A 96 3.43 -6.87 -5.58
N TYR A 97 2.75 -7.66 -4.74
CA TYR A 97 1.30 -7.86 -4.86
C TYR A 97 0.51 -6.60 -4.46
N GLU A 98 1.14 -5.66 -3.76
CA GLU A 98 0.59 -4.33 -3.50
C GLU A 98 0.68 -3.39 -4.70
N GLN A 99 1.03 -3.87 -5.89
CA GLN A 99 1.19 -3.05 -7.11
C GLN A 99 2.28 -1.96 -6.96
N ASN A 100 3.37 -2.30 -6.28
CA ASN A 100 4.57 -1.47 -6.13
C ASN A 100 5.79 -2.19 -6.72
N LEU A 101 6.88 -1.46 -6.92
CA LEU A 101 8.18 -2.06 -7.24
C LEU A 101 9.08 -2.07 -6.01
N VAL A 102 10.01 -3.01 -5.97
CA VAL A 102 10.97 -3.15 -4.87
C VAL A 102 12.37 -3.27 -5.42
N LEU A 103 13.30 -2.44 -4.94
CA LEU A 103 14.74 -2.65 -5.07
C LEU A 103 15.22 -3.40 -3.83
N PRO A 104 15.45 -4.72 -3.92
CA PRO A 104 15.57 -5.54 -2.72
C PRO A 104 16.89 -5.41 -1.98
N HIS A 105 17.96 -4.90 -2.59
CA HIS A 105 19.32 -5.05 -2.10
C HIS A 105 20.14 -3.75 -2.09
N VAL A 106 19.57 -2.64 -1.65
CA VAL A 106 20.27 -1.33 -1.65
C VAL A 106 21.14 -1.19 -0.41
N ARG A 107 22.42 -0.83 -0.58
CA ARG A 107 23.29 -0.49 0.55
C ARG A 107 22.77 0.72 1.30
N LEU A 108 22.83 0.72 2.63
CA LEU A 108 22.34 1.85 3.43
C LEU A 108 22.99 3.19 3.04
N GLU A 109 24.27 3.19 2.68
CA GLU A 109 24.97 4.40 2.24
C GLU A 109 24.41 4.98 0.94
N ASP A 110 23.80 4.15 0.09
CA ASP A 110 23.27 4.53 -1.22
C ASP A 110 21.78 4.91 -1.18
N VAL A 111 21.05 4.62 -0.09
CA VAL A 111 19.59 4.85 0.02
C VAL A 111 19.21 6.30 -0.29
N HIS A 112 20.01 7.29 0.17
CA HIS A 112 19.74 8.69 -0.11
C HIS A 112 19.95 9.06 -1.59
N ALA A 113 20.92 8.46 -2.26
CA ALA A 113 21.16 8.68 -3.69
C ALA A 113 20.01 8.09 -4.53
N VAL A 114 19.56 6.88 -4.20
CA VAL A 114 18.40 6.22 -4.81
C VAL A 114 17.15 7.08 -4.62
N TRP A 115 16.83 7.46 -3.37
CA TRP A 115 15.70 8.34 -3.09
C TRP A 115 15.74 9.67 -3.87
N SER A 116 16.91 10.30 -3.94
CA SER A 116 17.08 11.56 -4.67
C SER A 116 16.77 11.41 -6.16
N ARG A 117 17.08 10.27 -6.75
CA ARG A 117 16.75 9.96 -8.15
C ARG A 117 15.27 9.68 -8.33
N LEU A 118 14.67 8.86 -7.46
CA LEU A 118 13.23 8.58 -7.44
C LEU A 118 12.41 9.86 -7.25
N ARG A 119 12.83 10.75 -6.36
CA ARG A 119 12.17 12.04 -6.13
C ARG A 119 12.10 12.91 -7.38
N LYS A 120 13.16 12.97 -8.17
CA LYS A 120 13.23 13.77 -9.41
C LYS A 120 12.27 13.25 -10.49
N THR A 121 11.85 12.00 -10.41
CA THR A 121 10.97 11.34 -11.39
C THR A 121 9.56 11.10 -10.86
N GLY A 122 9.22 11.62 -9.67
CA GLY A 122 7.90 11.45 -9.06
C GLY A 122 7.63 10.07 -8.45
N LEU A 123 8.68 9.25 -8.24
CA LEU A 123 8.58 7.89 -7.69
C LEU A 123 8.94 7.77 -6.19
N ALA A 124 9.07 8.91 -5.49
CA ALA A 124 9.41 8.91 -4.07
C ALA A 124 8.21 9.19 -3.15
N THR A 125 7.01 8.75 -3.52
CA THR A 125 5.83 8.88 -2.66
C THR A 125 6.04 8.07 -1.38
N ALA A 126 5.96 8.73 -0.23
CA ALA A 126 6.22 8.16 1.09
C ALA A 126 4.94 7.59 1.70
N ASN A 127 4.41 6.50 1.14
CA ASN A 127 3.10 5.97 1.53
C ASN A 127 3.00 4.43 1.58
N ALA A 128 4.08 3.69 1.41
CA ALA A 128 4.01 2.22 1.48
C ALA A 128 3.39 1.75 2.81
N ASP A 129 2.38 0.88 2.74
CA ASP A 129 1.51 0.40 3.81
C ASP A 129 0.58 1.46 4.46
N LEU A 130 0.62 2.72 4.03
CA LEU A 130 -0.28 3.76 4.55
C LEU A 130 -1.62 3.81 3.78
N ALA A 131 -2.58 4.58 4.26
CA ALA A 131 -3.94 4.62 3.72
C ALA A 131 -4.03 5.05 2.23
N THR A 132 -3.02 5.71 1.68
CA THR A 132 -2.94 6.04 0.24
C THR A 132 -2.18 5.02 -0.58
N ASP A 133 -1.62 3.96 0.02
CA ASP A 133 -1.07 2.80 -0.71
C ASP A 133 -2.20 1.87 -1.18
N ILE A 134 -3.16 2.45 -1.91
CA ILE A 134 -4.42 1.80 -2.30
C ILE A 134 -4.17 0.75 -3.37
N ILE A 135 -4.58 -0.49 -3.12
CA ILE A 135 -4.62 -1.53 -4.15
C ILE A 135 -5.93 -1.42 -4.91
N ALA A 136 -5.87 -1.25 -6.22
CA ALA A 136 -7.07 -1.20 -7.06
C ALA A 136 -6.90 -2.02 -8.32
N CYS A 137 -7.89 -2.84 -8.65
CA CYS A 137 -7.94 -3.43 -9.98
C CYS A 137 -8.32 -2.36 -11.02
N PRO A 138 -8.10 -2.57 -12.32
CA PRO A 138 -8.41 -1.56 -13.33
C PRO A 138 -9.91 -1.23 -13.45
N GLY A 139 -10.82 -2.13 -13.02
CA GLY A 139 -12.25 -1.90 -13.13
C GLY A 139 -12.71 -1.73 -14.58
N LEU A 140 -13.88 -1.10 -14.78
CA LEU A 140 -14.46 -0.88 -16.10
C LEU A 140 -13.63 -0.02 -17.05
N ASP A 141 -12.61 0.70 -16.54
CA ASP A 141 -11.75 1.51 -17.42
C ASP A 141 -10.94 0.63 -18.39
N TYR A 142 -10.56 -0.60 -17.98
CA TYR A 142 -9.74 -1.52 -18.77
C TYR A 142 -10.20 -2.99 -18.73
N CYS A 143 -11.27 -3.33 -18.03
CA CYS A 143 -11.73 -4.69 -17.84
C CYS A 143 -13.20 -4.87 -18.21
N SER A 144 -13.47 -5.59 -19.31
CA SER A 144 -14.85 -5.86 -19.75
C SER A 144 -15.66 -6.77 -18.83
N LEU A 145 -15.02 -7.41 -17.84
CA LEU A 145 -15.68 -8.26 -16.84
C LEU A 145 -16.10 -7.48 -15.59
N ALA A 146 -15.67 -6.22 -15.45
CA ALA A 146 -15.96 -5.43 -14.27
C ALA A 146 -17.40 -4.91 -14.27
N ASN A 147 -17.93 -4.59 -13.09
CA ASN A 147 -19.25 -4.01 -12.86
C ASN A 147 -19.16 -2.51 -12.53
N ALA A 148 -17.98 -2.04 -12.11
CA ALA A 148 -17.76 -0.65 -11.72
C ALA A 148 -16.29 -0.25 -11.94
N ARG A 149 -16.01 1.07 -11.98
CA ARG A 149 -14.68 1.65 -12.11
C ARG A 149 -13.98 1.69 -10.75
N SER A 150 -12.76 1.20 -10.69
CA SER A 150 -11.97 1.23 -9.44
C SER A 150 -11.04 2.43 -9.38
N ILE A 151 -10.45 2.83 -10.50
CA ILE A 151 -9.45 3.89 -10.60
C ILE A 151 -9.99 5.25 -10.10
N PRO A 152 -11.14 5.77 -10.57
CA PRO A 152 -11.66 7.05 -10.09
C PRO A 152 -11.94 7.08 -8.58
N VAL A 153 -12.39 5.94 -8.01
CA VAL A 153 -12.62 5.82 -6.57
C VAL A 153 -11.29 5.85 -5.80
N ALA A 154 -10.27 5.13 -6.28
CA ALA A 154 -8.93 5.17 -5.69
C ALA A 154 -8.32 6.57 -5.74
N GLN A 155 -8.45 7.30 -6.86
CA GLN A 155 -8.00 8.67 -7.02
C GLN A 155 -8.72 9.62 -6.06
N ALA A 156 -10.06 9.51 -5.93
CA ALA A 156 -10.83 10.30 -4.98
C ALA A 156 -10.38 10.07 -3.53
N LEU A 157 -10.15 8.81 -3.15
CA LEU A 157 -9.62 8.43 -1.83
C LEU A 157 -8.21 8.97 -1.62
N SER A 158 -7.31 8.84 -2.59
CA SER A 158 -5.95 9.33 -2.47
C SER A 158 -5.90 10.85 -2.27
N ARG A 159 -6.77 11.61 -2.95
CA ARG A 159 -6.92 13.07 -2.73
C ARG A 159 -7.47 13.38 -1.34
N GLN A 160 -8.51 12.67 -0.91
CA GLN A 160 -9.13 12.86 0.40
C GLN A 160 -8.16 12.60 1.56
N LEU A 161 -7.26 11.64 1.39
CA LEU A 161 -6.30 11.18 2.40
C LEU A 161 -4.87 11.69 2.15
N ALA A 162 -4.67 12.70 1.31
CA ALA A 162 -3.34 13.16 0.86
C ALA A 162 -2.49 13.79 1.96
N ASP A 163 -3.12 14.27 3.06
CA ASP A 163 -2.41 14.95 4.15
C ASP A 163 -1.41 14.00 4.83
N ALA A 164 -0.13 14.38 4.82
CA ALA A 164 0.94 13.54 5.32
C ALA A 164 0.92 13.36 6.84
N ASP A 165 0.44 14.35 7.59
CA ASP A 165 0.33 14.26 9.04
C ASP A 165 -0.87 13.39 9.43
N LEU A 166 -1.94 13.42 8.63
CA LEU A 166 -3.05 12.47 8.76
C LEU A 166 -2.57 11.04 8.51
N GLN A 167 -1.79 10.79 7.46
CA GLN A 167 -1.22 9.49 7.16
C GLN A 167 -0.37 8.95 8.33
N GLU A 168 0.48 9.79 8.91
CA GLU A 168 1.28 9.41 10.08
C GLU A 168 0.41 9.13 11.31
N LYS A 169 -0.66 9.89 11.52
CA LYS A 169 -1.61 9.65 12.62
C LYS A 169 -2.40 8.35 12.45
N LEU A 170 -2.85 8.06 11.23
CA LEU A 170 -3.57 6.83 10.92
C LEU A 170 -2.67 5.59 11.10
N GLY A 171 -1.39 5.71 10.75
CA GLY A 171 -0.51 4.54 10.67
C GLY A 171 -0.90 3.59 9.53
N PRO A 172 -0.48 2.32 9.59
CA PRO A 172 -0.78 1.33 8.56
C PRO A 172 -2.28 1.06 8.41
N VAL A 173 -2.83 1.35 7.23
CA VAL A 173 -4.22 1.03 6.84
C VAL A 173 -4.23 0.54 5.41
N ARG A 174 -4.76 -0.65 5.17
CA ARG A 174 -4.86 -1.26 3.83
C ARG A 174 -6.24 -1.02 3.24
N ILE A 175 -6.31 -0.28 2.13
CA ILE A 175 -7.53 -0.04 1.37
C ILE A 175 -7.43 -0.78 0.05
N ASN A 176 -8.37 -1.69 -0.21
CA ASN A 176 -8.36 -2.55 -1.38
C ASN A 176 -9.66 -2.39 -2.18
N ILE A 177 -9.56 -2.14 -3.49
CA ILE A 177 -10.70 -1.86 -4.35
C ILE A 177 -10.79 -2.88 -5.48
N SER A 178 -11.94 -3.50 -5.65
CA SER A 178 -12.25 -4.39 -6.77
C SER A 178 -13.47 -3.90 -7.53
N GLY A 179 -13.39 -3.83 -8.86
CA GLY A 179 -14.49 -3.42 -9.73
C GLY A 179 -15.57 -4.50 -9.94
N CYS A 180 -15.39 -5.71 -9.42
CA CYS A 180 -16.37 -6.80 -9.49
C CYS A 180 -16.03 -7.93 -8.51
N ILE A 181 -16.91 -8.93 -8.46
CA ILE A 181 -16.82 -10.13 -7.59
C ILE A 181 -15.58 -11.02 -7.84
N ASN A 182 -14.89 -10.88 -8.98
CA ASN A 182 -13.62 -11.58 -9.22
C ASN A 182 -12.51 -11.16 -8.25
N ALA A 183 -12.69 -10.06 -7.54
CA ALA A 183 -11.84 -9.62 -6.44
C ALA A 183 -10.35 -9.44 -6.78
N CYS A 184 -10.03 -9.04 -8.00
CA CYS A 184 -8.64 -8.86 -8.45
C CYS A 184 -7.85 -7.81 -7.62
N GLY A 185 -8.55 -6.87 -6.97
CA GLY A 185 -7.96 -5.93 -5.99
C GLY A 185 -7.90 -6.49 -4.56
N HIS A 186 -8.29 -7.75 -4.35
CA HIS A 186 -8.26 -8.43 -3.03
C HIS A 186 -9.03 -7.68 -1.94
N HIS A 187 -10.17 -7.06 -2.27
CA HIS A 187 -10.97 -6.27 -1.34
C HIS A 187 -11.39 -7.02 -0.08
N HIS A 188 -11.56 -8.36 -0.17
CA HIS A 188 -11.97 -9.17 0.97
C HIS A 188 -10.99 -9.12 2.17
N VAL A 189 -9.70 -8.93 1.90
CA VAL A 189 -8.64 -8.90 2.92
C VAL A 189 -8.07 -7.50 3.16
N GLY A 190 -8.60 -6.47 2.53
CA GLY A 190 -8.31 -5.09 2.90
C GLY A 190 -8.84 -4.78 4.30
N HIS A 191 -8.10 -3.99 5.10
CA HIS A 191 -8.63 -3.45 6.36
C HIS A 191 -9.95 -2.71 6.10
N ILE A 192 -10.01 -1.99 4.97
CA ILE A 192 -11.20 -1.47 4.34
C ILE A 192 -11.24 -2.01 2.91
N GLY A 193 -12.27 -2.76 2.59
CA GLY A 193 -12.50 -3.28 1.25
C GLY A 193 -13.61 -2.54 0.54
N VAL A 194 -13.44 -2.33 -0.78
CA VAL A 194 -14.46 -1.70 -1.63
C VAL A 194 -14.73 -2.62 -2.82
N LEU A 195 -15.99 -3.03 -2.97
CA LEU A 195 -16.45 -3.88 -4.07
C LEU A 195 -17.39 -3.11 -4.97
N GLY A 196 -17.03 -2.96 -6.25
CA GLY A 196 -17.93 -2.46 -7.28
C GLY A 196 -19.04 -3.45 -7.60
N VAL A 197 -20.27 -2.96 -7.61
CA VAL A 197 -21.48 -3.73 -7.91
C VAL A 197 -22.35 -2.95 -8.90
N ASP A 198 -23.02 -3.67 -9.80
CA ASP A 198 -24.03 -3.09 -10.68
C ASP A 198 -25.40 -3.06 -9.98
N ARG A 199 -26.08 -1.92 -10.07
CA ARG A 199 -27.49 -1.79 -9.70
C ARG A 199 -28.29 -1.19 -10.84
N LYS A 200 -28.88 -2.05 -11.66
CA LYS A 200 -29.72 -1.65 -12.79
C LYS A 200 -28.99 -0.77 -13.82
N GLY A 201 -27.72 -1.07 -14.08
CA GLY A 201 -26.87 -0.33 -15.02
C GLY A 201 -26.12 0.87 -14.41
N GLU A 202 -26.21 1.06 -13.10
CA GLU A 202 -25.48 2.10 -12.37
C GLU A 202 -24.39 1.52 -11.46
N GLU A 203 -23.27 2.22 -11.36
CA GLU A 203 -22.13 1.83 -10.55
C GLU A 203 -22.34 2.17 -9.08
N TYR A 204 -22.31 1.15 -8.21
CA TYR A 204 -22.34 1.30 -6.76
C TYR A 204 -21.18 0.56 -6.12
N TYR A 205 -20.89 0.87 -4.86
CA TYR A 205 -19.74 0.31 -4.15
C TYR A 205 -20.16 -0.16 -2.77
N GLN A 206 -19.87 -1.42 -2.48
CA GLN A 206 -20.09 -2.04 -1.18
C GLN A 206 -18.81 -1.95 -0.36
N ILE A 207 -18.92 -1.49 0.89
CA ILE A 207 -17.78 -1.36 1.80
C ILE A 207 -17.76 -2.54 2.77
N THR A 208 -16.56 -3.09 2.99
CA THR A 208 -16.26 -4.06 4.04
C THR A 208 -15.19 -3.49 4.98
N VAL A 209 -15.19 -3.93 6.24
CA VAL A 209 -14.23 -3.52 7.27
C VAL A 209 -13.73 -4.75 8.02
N GLY A 210 -12.45 -4.78 8.41
CA GLY A 210 -11.88 -5.82 9.25
C GLY A 210 -11.25 -6.99 8.51
N GLY A 211 -11.07 -6.89 7.18
CA GLY A 211 -10.22 -7.83 6.44
C GLY A 211 -8.76 -7.70 6.85
N SER A 212 -7.99 -8.77 6.73
CA SER A 212 -6.54 -8.77 6.95
C SER A 212 -5.88 -9.91 6.17
N PRO A 213 -4.75 -9.65 5.47
CA PRO A 213 -3.96 -10.66 4.79
C PRO A 213 -2.79 -11.19 5.65
N ASP A 214 -2.66 -10.73 6.89
CA ASP A 214 -1.56 -11.08 7.81
C ASP A 214 -1.71 -12.49 8.42
N GLU A 215 -0.87 -12.83 9.41
CA GLU A 215 -0.92 -14.13 10.12
C GLU A 215 -2.25 -14.37 10.83
N GLN A 216 -3.00 -13.31 11.16
CA GLN A 216 -4.38 -13.39 11.66
C GLN A 216 -5.37 -13.08 10.52
N ALA A 217 -5.23 -13.82 9.41
CA ALA A 217 -6.03 -13.62 8.21
C ALA A 217 -7.54 -13.61 8.50
N ALA A 218 -8.24 -12.61 7.94
CA ALA A 218 -9.67 -12.44 8.09
C ALA A 218 -10.29 -11.86 6.83
N LEU A 219 -11.55 -12.21 6.57
CA LEU A 219 -12.37 -11.54 5.57
C LEU A 219 -13.10 -10.36 6.19
N GLY A 220 -13.17 -9.25 5.46
CA GLY A 220 -13.91 -8.08 5.91
C GLY A 220 -15.42 -8.33 5.99
N GLU A 221 -16.06 -7.73 6.99
CA GLU A 221 -17.51 -7.74 7.16
C GLU A 221 -18.17 -6.62 6.34
N ILE A 222 -19.27 -6.94 5.63
CA ILE A 222 -20.05 -5.93 4.91
C ILE A 222 -20.73 -5.01 5.92
N VAL A 223 -20.46 -3.71 5.82
CA VAL A 223 -20.95 -2.75 6.82
C VAL A 223 -22.29 -2.08 6.48
N GLY A 224 -22.87 -2.34 5.30
CA GLY A 224 -24.19 -1.82 4.98
C GLY A 224 -24.53 -1.82 3.49
N ARG A 225 -25.44 -0.92 3.09
CA ARG A 225 -25.84 -0.76 1.68
C ARG A 225 -24.68 -0.26 0.83
N SER A 226 -24.69 -0.60 -0.47
CA SER A 226 -23.71 0.00 -1.39
C SER A 226 -23.99 1.50 -1.61
N LEU A 227 -22.92 2.27 -1.81
CA LEU A 227 -22.91 3.71 -1.99
C LEU A 227 -22.61 4.08 -3.45
N PRO A 228 -23.12 5.21 -3.98
CA PRO A 228 -22.64 5.75 -5.24
C PRO A 228 -21.17 6.21 -5.14
N ALA A 229 -20.50 6.34 -6.29
CA ALA A 229 -19.05 6.59 -6.34
C ALA A 229 -18.60 7.81 -5.54
N GLU A 230 -19.34 8.90 -5.62
CA GLU A 230 -19.04 10.18 -4.96
C GLU A 230 -19.15 10.12 -3.43
N GLU A 231 -19.89 9.16 -2.89
CA GLU A 231 -20.04 8.98 -1.44
C GLU A 231 -18.95 8.08 -0.82
N VAL A 232 -18.21 7.29 -1.62
CA VAL A 232 -17.26 6.31 -1.10
C VAL A 232 -16.10 6.95 -0.35
N ALA A 233 -15.44 7.93 -0.95
CA ALA A 233 -14.28 8.57 -0.32
C ALA A 233 -14.66 9.34 0.97
N PRO A 234 -15.74 10.15 1.01
CA PRO A 234 -16.21 10.75 2.25
C PRO A 234 -16.62 9.72 3.32
N ALA A 235 -17.24 8.60 2.94
CA ALA A 235 -17.66 7.56 3.87
C ALA A 235 -16.45 6.86 4.53
N ILE A 236 -15.41 6.55 3.75
CA ILE A 236 -14.18 5.96 4.27
C ILE A 236 -13.43 6.97 5.16
N ALA A 237 -13.39 8.25 4.80
CA ALA A 237 -12.79 9.29 5.64
C ALA A 237 -13.46 9.33 7.02
N ARG A 238 -14.80 9.33 7.09
CA ARG A 238 -15.54 9.26 8.37
C ARG A 238 -15.20 8.01 9.18
N ALA A 239 -15.04 6.86 8.53
CA ALA A 239 -14.61 5.64 9.24
C ALA A 239 -13.20 5.77 9.84
N LEU A 240 -12.28 6.43 9.12
CA LEU A 240 -10.92 6.68 9.60
C LEU A 240 -10.88 7.74 10.70
N ASP A 241 -11.70 8.79 10.61
CA ASP A 241 -11.88 9.78 11.69
C ASP A 241 -12.41 9.08 12.94
N ARG A 242 -13.43 8.23 12.79
CA ARG A 242 -13.96 7.43 13.89
C ARG A 242 -12.91 6.53 14.53
N TYR A 243 -12.07 5.88 13.72
CA TYR A 243 -10.94 5.12 14.24
C TYR A 243 -10.02 5.97 15.13
N LEU A 244 -9.64 7.16 14.68
CA LEU A 244 -8.77 8.06 15.45
C LEU A 244 -9.39 8.48 16.79
N GLU A 245 -10.73 8.58 16.88
CA GLU A 245 -11.45 8.91 18.10
C GLU A 245 -11.51 7.77 19.12
N ILE A 246 -11.66 6.51 18.65
CA ILE A 246 -11.97 5.36 19.52
C ILE A 246 -10.83 4.39 19.75
N ARG A 247 -9.71 4.55 19.03
CA ARG A 247 -8.53 3.71 19.22
C ARG A 247 -7.89 3.92 20.58
N ALA A 248 -7.29 2.88 21.14
CA ALA A 248 -6.38 3.03 22.26
C ALA A 248 -5.05 3.66 21.78
N GLU A 249 -4.24 4.14 22.72
CA GLU A 249 -2.92 4.72 22.40
C GLU A 249 -2.04 3.71 21.66
N GLY A 250 -1.54 4.08 20.48
CA GLY A 250 -0.70 3.24 19.63
C GLY A 250 -1.42 2.07 18.93
N GLU A 251 -2.74 1.91 19.13
CA GLU A 251 -3.51 0.83 18.51
C GLU A 251 -3.67 1.06 16.99
N LEU A 252 -3.46 0.01 16.19
CA LEU A 252 -3.64 0.05 14.76
C LEU A 252 -5.12 -0.08 14.36
N PHE A 253 -5.46 0.36 13.14
CA PHE A 253 -6.83 0.27 12.61
C PHE A 253 -7.42 -1.13 12.72
N ILE A 254 -6.67 -2.13 12.24
CA ILE A 254 -7.16 -3.52 12.25
C ILE A 254 -7.37 -4.06 13.68
N ASP A 255 -6.51 -3.68 14.63
CA ASP A 255 -6.63 -4.12 16.01
C ASP A 255 -7.82 -3.44 16.71
N THR A 256 -8.09 -2.16 16.37
CA THR A 256 -9.30 -1.45 16.83
C THR A 256 -10.57 -2.16 16.32
N VAL A 257 -10.57 -2.58 15.03
CA VAL A 257 -11.70 -3.34 14.47
C VAL A 257 -11.84 -4.71 15.14
N ARG A 258 -10.74 -5.43 15.37
CA ARG A 258 -10.76 -6.72 16.08
C ARG A 258 -11.33 -6.59 17.50
N ARG A 259 -11.01 -5.51 18.19
CA ARG A 259 -11.47 -5.25 19.56
C ARG A 259 -12.93 -4.81 19.64
N LEU A 260 -13.38 -3.93 18.72
CA LEU A 260 -14.70 -3.27 18.82
C LEU A 260 -15.74 -3.82 17.84
N GLY A 261 -15.34 -4.65 16.88
CA GLY A 261 -16.20 -5.06 15.76
C GLY A 261 -16.39 -3.97 14.71
N ALA A 262 -17.20 -4.25 13.71
CA ALA A 262 -17.45 -3.36 12.58
C ALA A 262 -18.51 -2.27 12.87
N ASP A 263 -19.33 -2.40 13.92
CA ASP A 263 -20.48 -1.51 14.18
C ASP A 263 -20.12 -0.03 14.36
N PRO A 264 -19.06 0.37 15.08
CA PRO A 264 -18.70 1.78 15.20
C PRO A 264 -18.35 2.41 13.84
N PHE A 265 -17.77 1.64 12.94
CA PHE A 265 -17.39 2.07 11.59
C PHE A 265 -18.61 2.11 10.66
N ARG A 266 -19.54 1.13 10.78
CA ARG A 266 -20.83 1.14 10.10
C ARG A 266 -21.60 2.42 10.39
N THR A 267 -21.74 2.76 11.67
CA THR A 267 -22.38 3.99 12.13
C THR A 267 -21.73 5.21 11.48
N ALA A 268 -20.40 5.36 11.55
CA ALA A 268 -19.70 6.50 10.97
C ALA A 268 -19.83 6.60 9.44
N ILE A 269 -19.91 5.47 8.74
CA ILE A 269 -20.07 5.44 7.27
C ILE A 269 -21.46 5.94 6.85
N TYR A 270 -22.52 5.55 7.56
CA TYR A 270 -23.91 5.72 7.10
C TYR A 270 -24.72 6.77 7.86
N GLU A 271 -24.34 7.14 9.06
CA GLU A 271 -24.98 8.24 9.77
C GLU A 271 -24.40 9.56 9.29
N PRO A 272 -25.24 10.56 8.94
CA PRO A 272 -24.76 11.91 8.72
C PRO A 272 -24.10 12.40 10.00
N ILE A 273 -22.92 13.01 9.90
CA ILE A 273 -22.40 13.85 10.98
C ILE A 273 -23.44 14.96 11.12
N ASP A 274 -24.24 14.93 12.18
CA ASP A 274 -25.01 16.10 12.57
C ASP A 274 -23.97 17.22 12.65
N ALA A 275 -24.10 18.23 11.78
CA ALA A 275 -23.28 19.42 11.84
C ALA A 275 -23.47 19.96 13.24
N ALA A 276 -22.51 19.66 14.12
CA ALA A 276 -22.56 20.06 15.51
C ALA A 276 -22.71 21.57 15.56
N ALA A 277 -23.78 21.96 16.24
CA ALA A 277 -24.17 23.31 16.52
C ALA A 277 -23.06 24.17 17.14
#